data_d448146d5a1a94ebe959c5783d251bf8
#
_entry.id   d448146d5a1a94ebe959c5783d251bf8
#
_cell.length_a   1.000
_cell.length_b   1.000
_cell.length_c   1.000
_cell.angle_alpha   90.00
_cell.angle_beta   90.00
_cell.angle_gamma   90.00
#
_symmetry.space_group_name_H-M   'P 1'
#
loop_
_entity.id
_entity.type
_entity.pdbx_description
1 polymer ?
#
loop_
_entity_poly.entity_id
_entity_poly.type
_entity_poly.pdbx_seq_one_letter_code
_entity_poly.pdbx_strand_id
1 'polypeptide(L)'
;TLEYVSINQDLIEFLIPVTILFTSISNLLTKEHKIAQGTIRRNYIYAGFFGLIHGLGFSNYLRALIGKDSSIVLQLFAFNIGLEVGQIIIVAIFMMISFLFVSIGSVSRRDWKIIISSAVGGVALMLMIDSAYLN
;
A
#
# COMPACT_ATOMS: atom_id res chain seq x y z
N THR A 1 17.83 -13.62 -20.79
CA THR A 1 16.44 -14.06 -21.00
C THR A 1 15.44 -13.45 -19.97
N LEU A 2 15.80 -12.38 -19.26
CA LEU A 2 14.92 -11.69 -18.30
C LEU A 2 14.59 -10.23 -18.71
N GLU A 3 14.87 -9.88 -19.95
CA GLU A 3 14.63 -8.51 -20.45
C GLU A 3 13.18 -8.27 -20.96
N TYR A 4 12.28 -9.24 -20.88
CA TYR A 4 10.95 -9.15 -21.48
C TYR A 4 9.84 -8.60 -20.57
N VAL A 5 10.15 -8.15 -19.36
CA VAL A 5 9.15 -7.46 -18.52
C VAL A 5 9.69 -6.07 -18.13
N SER A 6 9.91 -5.24 -19.12
CA SER A 6 9.95 -3.80 -18.88
C SER A 6 8.49 -3.31 -18.74
N ILE A 7 7.88 -3.55 -17.59
CA ILE A 7 6.63 -2.90 -17.27
C ILE A 7 6.93 -1.40 -17.23
N ASN A 8 6.16 -0.62 -17.96
CA ASN A 8 6.32 0.83 -18.01
C ASN A 8 6.29 1.37 -16.57
N GLN A 9 7.37 2.03 -16.15
CA GLN A 9 7.53 2.53 -14.79
C GLN A 9 6.43 3.54 -14.46
N ASP A 10 6.09 4.40 -15.39
CA ASP A 10 5.03 5.42 -15.24
C ASP A 10 3.68 4.76 -14.97
N LEU A 11 3.41 3.63 -15.65
CA LEU A 11 2.18 2.85 -15.41
C LEU A 11 2.12 2.29 -13.99
N ILE A 12 3.23 1.80 -13.45
CA ILE A 12 3.28 1.27 -12.09
C ILE A 12 3.11 2.41 -11.08
N GLU A 13 3.79 3.53 -11.28
CA GLU A 13 3.67 4.72 -10.43
C GLU A 13 2.22 5.25 -10.39
N PHE A 14 1.50 5.15 -11.50
CA PHE A 14 0.07 5.46 -11.56
C PHE A 14 -0.80 4.39 -10.87
N LEU A 15 -0.53 3.10 -11.07
CA LEU A 15 -1.34 2.02 -10.52
C LEU A 15 -1.28 1.93 -8.99
N ILE A 16 -0.15 2.29 -8.38
CA ILE A 16 0.00 2.28 -6.92
C ILE A 16 -1.05 3.18 -6.25
N PRO A 17 -1.12 4.50 -6.52
CA PRO A 17 -2.13 5.34 -5.91
C PRO A 17 -3.56 4.97 -6.33
N VAL A 18 -3.79 4.44 -7.53
CA VAL A 18 -5.11 3.93 -7.94
C VAL A 18 -5.58 2.81 -7.02
N THR A 19 -4.72 1.85 -6.69
CA THR A 19 -5.09 0.75 -5.79
C THR A 19 -5.34 1.22 -4.37
N ILE A 20 -4.59 2.21 -3.89
CA ILE A 20 -4.79 2.84 -2.58
C ILE A 20 -6.13 3.58 -2.54
N LEU A 21 -6.43 4.36 -3.57
CA LEU A 21 -7.69 5.09 -3.70
C LEU A 21 -8.88 4.13 -3.72
N PHE A 22 -8.80 3.07 -4.52
CA PHE A 22 -9.83 2.03 -4.58
C PHE A 22 -10.10 1.39 -3.20
N THR A 23 -9.03 1.04 -2.49
CA THR A 23 -9.14 0.47 -1.13
C THR A 23 -9.76 1.45 -0.15
N SER A 24 -9.37 2.72 -0.22
CA SER A 24 -9.92 3.79 0.63
C SER A 24 -11.41 3.99 0.41
N ILE A 25 -11.85 4.05 -0.85
CA ILE A 25 -13.27 4.17 -1.22
C ILE A 25 -14.04 2.91 -0.77
N SER A 26 -13.48 1.72 -0.99
CA SER A 26 -14.10 0.47 -0.54
C SER A 26 -14.31 0.45 0.97
N ASN A 27 -13.33 0.95 1.74
CA ASN A 27 -13.43 1.07 3.19
C ASN A 27 -14.51 2.08 3.63
N LEU A 28 -14.65 3.20 2.92
CA LEU A 28 -15.69 4.20 3.19
C LEU A 28 -17.09 3.64 2.95
N LEU A 29 -17.27 2.86 1.88
CA LEU A 29 -18.56 2.29 1.49
C LEU A 29 -18.95 1.05 2.32
N THR A 30 -17.98 0.39 2.94
CA THR A 30 -18.24 -0.84 3.71
C THR A 30 -18.87 -0.49 5.07
N LYS A 31 -20.13 -0.86 5.27
CA LYS A 31 -20.81 -0.76 6.55
C LYS A 31 -20.27 -1.79 7.54
N GLU A 32 -20.11 -1.40 8.81
CA GLU A 32 -19.53 -2.24 9.87
C GLU A 32 -20.36 -3.50 10.24
N HIS A 33 -21.57 -3.64 9.71
CA HIS A 33 -22.44 -4.77 10.01
C HIS A 33 -22.12 -5.97 9.11
N LYS A 34 -21.54 -6.99 9.73
CA LYS A 34 -21.22 -8.34 9.25
C LYS A 34 -19.85 -8.44 8.56
N ILE A 35 -18.86 -8.80 9.35
CA ILE A 35 -17.68 -9.51 8.86
C ILE A 35 -18.13 -10.91 8.42
N ALA A 36 -18.71 -11.00 7.23
CA ALA A 36 -18.98 -12.28 6.61
C ALA A 36 -17.64 -12.89 6.17
N GLN A 37 -17.48 -14.21 6.29
CA GLN A 37 -16.27 -14.91 5.84
C GLN A 37 -15.89 -14.58 4.40
N GLY A 38 -16.87 -14.29 3.53
CA GLY A 38 -16.63 -13.82 2.17
C GLY A 38 -15.93 -12.46 2.06
N THR A 39 -16.13 -11.57 3.03
CA THR A 39 -15.46 -10.27 3.07
C THR A 39 -13.98 -10.44 3.44
N ILE A 40 -13.65 -11.33 4.35
CA ILE A 40 -12.28 -11.64 4.75
C ILE A 40 -11.51 -12.20 3.54
N ARG A 41 -12.05 -13.20 2.84
CA ARG A 41 -11.42 -13.80 1.66
C ARG A 41 -11.18 -12.76 0.56
N ARG A 42 -12.15 -11.89 0.30
CA ARG A 42 -12.03 -10.81 -0.68
C ARG A 42 -10.91 -9.83 -0.31
N ASN A 43 -10.81 -9.47 0.97
CA ASN A 43 -9.76 -8.57 1.44
C ASN A 43 -8.36 -9.20 1.29
N TYR A 44 -8.21 -10.50 1.52
CA TYR A 44 -6.94 -11.20 1.26
C TYR A 44 -6.56 -11.22 -0.21
N ILE A 45 -7.54 -11.41 -1.11
CA ILE A 45 -7.31 -11.36 -2.56
C ILE A 45 -6.86 -9.96 -2.97
N TYR A 46 -7.54 -8.91 -2.48
CA TYR A 46 -7.14 -7.53 -2.76
C TYR A 46 -5.76 -7.20 -2.20
N ALA A 47 -5.48 -7.61 -0.96
CA ALA A 47 -4.18 -7.40 -0.34
C ALA A 47 -3.05 -8.11 -1.12
N GLY A 48 -3.28 -9.35 -1.57
CA GLY A 48 -2.32 -10.08 -2.41
C GLY A 48 -2.09 -9.43 -3.76
N PHE A 49 -3.16 -9.05 -4.47
CA PHE A 49 -3.07 -8.41 -5.77
C PHE A 49 -2.40 -7.03 -5.70
N PHE A 50 -2.82 -6.20 -4.74
CA PHE A 50 -2.24 -4.86 -4.56
C PHE A 50 -0.81 -4.92 -4.03
N GLY A 51 -0.52 -5.88 -3.14
CA GLY A 51 0.84 -6.12 -2.67
C GLY A 51 1.79 -6.53 -3.79
N LEU A 52 1.31 -7.31 -4.77
CA LEU A 52 2.08 -7.66 -5.96
C LEU A 52 2.41 -6.42 -6.82
N ILE A 53 1.44 -5.55 -7.06
CA ILE A 53 1.64 -4.29 -7.81
C ILE A 53 2.66 -3.40 -7.09
N HIS A 54 2.51 -3.22 -5.78
CA HIS A 54 3.46 -2.47 -4.95
C HIS A 54 4.87 -3.05 -4.99
N GLY A 55 4.98 -4.38 -4.87
CA GLY A 55 6.26 -5.09 -4.93
C GLY A 55 6.96 -4.94 -6.28
N LEU A 56 6.23 -4.97 -7.38
CA LEU A 56 6.78 -4.75 -8.73
C LEU A 56 7.29 -3.33 -8.92
N GLY A 57 6.52 -2.32 -8.46
CA GLY A 57 6.94 -0.92 -8.51
C GLY A 57 8.25 -0.70 -7.77
N PHE A 58 8.36 -1.28 -6.60
CA PHE A 58 9.54 -1.18 -5.77
C PHE A 58 10.76 -1.92 -6.33
N SER A 59 10.56 -3.08 -6.93
CA SER A 59 11.64 -3.86 -7.58
C SER A 59 12.31 -3.07 -8.71
N ASN A 60 11.55 -2.31 -9.49
CA ASN A 60 12.09 -1.47 -10.56
C ASN A 60 12.91 -0.29 -10.02
N TYR A 61 12.42 0.38 -8.98
CA TYR A 61 13.14 1.45 -8.31
C TYR A 61 14.48 0.98 -7.74
N LEU A 62 14.48 -0.20 -7.11
CA LEU A 62 15.69 -0.78 -6.54
C LEU A 62 16.73 -1.14 -7.60
N ARG A 63 16.31 -1.68 -8.76
CA ARG A 63 17.21 -1.97 -9.88
C ARG A 63 17.89 -0.71 -10.42
N ALA A 64 17.17 0.42 -10.43
CA ALA A 64 17.72 1.70 -10.85
C ALA A 64 18.81 2.22 -9.88
N LEU A 65 18.67 1.94 -8.58
CA LEU A 65 19.60 2.38 -7.54
C LEU A 65 20.88 1.53 -7.42
N ILE A 66 20.78 0.22 -7.63
CA ILE A 66 21.87 -0.74 -7.31
C ILE A 66 22.90 -0.86 -8.42
N GLY A 67 22.58 -0.50 -9.68
CA GLY A 67 23.51 -0.67 -10.79
C GLY A 67 23.80 -2.15 -11.12
N LYS A 68 24.67 -2.39 -12.15
CA LYS A 68 24.85 -3.73 -12.75
C LYS A 68 25.94 -4.60 -12.08
N ASP A 69 26.71 -4.12 -11.08
CA ASP A 69 28.02 -4.69 -10.76
C ASP A 69 28.20 -5.35 -9.38
N SER A 70 27.16 -5.70 -8.66
CA SER A 70 27.33 -6.36 -7.36
C SER A 70 26.27 -7.43 -7.09
N SER A 71 26.50 -8.22 -6.07
CA SER A 71 25.62 -9.32 -5.63
C SER A 71 24.17 -8.85 -5.39
N ILE A 72 23.47 -8.59 -6.48
CA ILE A 72 22.06 -8.11 -6.51
C ILE A 72 21.16 -8.90 -5.56
N VAL A 73 21.41 -10.20 -5.41
CA VAL A 73 20.62 -11.08 -4.55
C VAL A 73 20.73 -10.71 -3.08
N LEU A 74 21.94 -10.46 -2.58
CA LEU A 74 22.14 -10.12 -1.16
C LEU A 74 21.55 -8.74 -0.83
N GLN A 75 21.72 -7.79 -1.72
CA GLN A 75 21.19 -6.44 -1.55
C GLN A 75 19.66 -6.43 -1.61
N LEU A 76 19.07 -7.19 -2.54
CA LEU A 76 17.62 -7.37 -2.64
C LEU A 76 17.05 -8.04 -1.38
N PHE A 77 17.74 -9.03 -0.86
CA PHE A 77 17.34 -9.74 0.37
C PHE A 77 17.42 -8.82 1.60
N ALA A 78 18.53 -8.13 1.79
CA ALA A 78 18.71 -7.18 2.90
C ALA A 78 17.67 -6.05 2.84
N PHE A 79 17.39 -5.56 1.63
CA PHE A 79 16.38 -4.55 1.42
C PHE A 79 14.97 -5.05 1.76
N ASN A 80 14.58 -6.25 1.32
CA ASN A 80 13.26 -6.82 1.64
C ASN A 80 13.08 -7.01 3.14
N ILE A 81 14.11 -7.49 3.85
CA ILE A 81 14.07 -7.60 5.32
C ILE A 81 13.90 -6.20 5.96
N GLY A 82 14.65 -5.21 5.49
CA GLY A 82 14.53 -3.83 5.98
C GLY A 82 13.12 -3.27 5.78
N LEU A 83 12.50 -3.57 4.64
CA LEU A 83 11.13 -3.18 4.32
C LEU A 83 10.12 -3.85 5.24
N GLU A 84 10.22 -5.15 5.46
CA GLU A 84 9.33 -5.87 6.38
C GLU A 84 9.41 -5.33 7.80
N VAL A 85 10.62 -5.12 8.30
CA VAL A 85 10.84 -4.52 9.62
C VAL A 85 10.23 -3.12 9.70
N GLY A 86 10.48 -2.28 8.68
CA GLY A 86 9.92 -0.94 8.60
C GLY A 86 8.39 -0.95 8.59
N GLN A 87 7.79 -1.85 7.82
CA GLN A 87 6.33 -2.00 7.77
C GLN A 87 5.74 -2.43 9.13
N ILE A 88 6.37 -3.37 9.81
CA ILE A 88 5.93 -3.80 11.16
C ILE A 88 5.96 -2.62 12.13
N ILE A 89 7.01 -1.81 12.11
CA ILE A 89 7.14 -0.63 12.96
C ILE A 89 6.03 0.38 12.65
N ILE A 90 5.79 0.68 11.38
CA ILE A 90 4.74 1.63 10.95
C ILE A 90 3.36 1.12 11.40
N VAL A 91 3.05 -0.15 11.20
CA VAL A 91 1.79 -0.75 11.63
C VAL A 91 1.65 -0.71 13.15
N ALA A 92 2.70 -1.00 13.91
CA ALA A 92 2.68 -0.93 15.37
C ALA A 92 2.40 0.50 15.87
N ILE A 93 3.07 1.49 15.30
CA ILE A 93 2.83 2.91 15.62
C ILE A 93 1.39 3.29 15.28
N PHE A 94 0.90 2.92 14.09
CA PHE A 94 -0.48 3.21 13.69
C PHE A 94 -1.50 2.54 14.59
N MET A 95 -1.29 1.30 15.01
CA MET A 95 -2.15 0.61 15.96
C MET A 95 -2.16 1.30 17.33
N MET A 96 -1.00 1.76 17.79
CA MET A 96 -0.90 2.52 19.05
C MET A 96 -1.69 3.83 18.96
N ILE A 97 -1.52 4.58 17.90
CA ILE A 97 -2.28 5.83 17.66
C ILE A 97 -3.78 5.52 17.59
N SER A 98 -4.18 4.51 16.85
CA SER A 98 -5.59 4.08 16.74
C SER A 98 -6.18 3.70 18.10
N PHE A 99 -5.40 2.99 18.92
CA PHE A 99 -5.81 2.64 20.28
C PHE A 99 -6.02 3.89 21.14
N LEU A 100 -5.12 4.86 21.09
CA LEU A 100 -5.26 6.11 21.83
C LEU A 100 -6.53 6.88 21.46
N PHE A 101 -6.82 7.02 20.17
CA PHE A 101 -7.99 7.77 19.72
C PHE A 101 -9.31 7.02 19.96
N VAL A 102 -9.34 5.72 19.70
CA VAL A 102 -10.57 4.93 19.78
C VAL A 102 -10.86 4.48 21.22
N SER A 103 -9.86 4.05 21.99
CA SER A 103 -10.09 3.50 23.33
C SER A 103 -10.01 4.55 24.44
N ILE A 104 -9.17 5.56 24.29
CA ILE A 104 -8.98 6.62 25.29
C ILE A 104 -9.70 7.91 24.87
N GLY A 105 -9.60 8.28 23.60
CA GLY A 105 -10.21 9.51 23.05
C GLY A 105 -11.71 9.41 22.76
N SER A 106 -12.33 8.25 23.03
CA SER A 106 -13.78 8.02 22.80
C SER A 106 -14.25 8.26 21.36
N VAL A 107 -13.34 8.24 20.40
CA VAL A 107 -13.68 8.33 18.97
C VAL A 107 -14.29 7.01 18.52
N SER A 108 -15.43 7.05 17.85
CA SER A 108 -16.05 5.81 17.35
C SER A 108 -15.15 5.14 16.31
N ARG A 109 -15.13 3.81 16.28
CA ARG A 109 -14.36 3.04 15.28
C ARG A 109 -14.77 3.42 13.86
N ARG A 110 -16.04 3.75 13.65
CA ARG A 110 -16.57 4.18 12.37
C ARG A 110 -15.98 5.53 11.97
N ASP A 111 -15.99 6.52 12.86
CA ASP A 111 -15.48 7.86 12.56
C ASP A 111 -13.98 7.81 12.33
N TRP A 112 -13.24 7.06 13.15
CA TRP A 112 -11.81 6.84 12.97
C TRP A 112 -11.51 6.22 11.58
N LYS A 113 -12.25 5.18 11.19
CA LYS A 113 -12.11 4.57 9.86
C LYS A 113 -12.39 5.58 8.73
N ILE A 114 -13.44 6.38 8.85
CA ILE A 114 -13.79 7.40 7.85
C ILE A 114 -12.67 8.45 7.76
N ILE A 115 -12.19 8.97 8.86
CA ILE A 115 -11.11 9.97 8.89
C ILE A 115 -9.86 9.44 8.19
N ILE A 116 -9.39 8.26 8.58
CA ILE A 116 -8.18 7.67 8.01
C ILE A 116 -8.37 7.32 6.52
N SER A 117 -9.47 6.69 6.16
CA SER A 117 -9.73 6.34 4.76
C SER A 117 -9.88 7.57 3.87
N SER A 118 -10.49 8.64 4.36
CA SER A 118 -10.60 9.90 3.60
C SER A 118 -9.25 10.59 3.44
N ALA A 119 -8.43 10.61 4.49
CA ALA A 119 -7.09 11.19 4.43
C ALA A 119 -6.20 10.42 3.44
N VAL A 120 -6.15 9.09 3.56
CA VAL A 120 -5.36 8.23 2.66
C VAL A 120 -5.88 8.31 1.23
N GLY A 121 -7.21 8.31 1.03
CA GLY A 121 -7.83 8.47 -0.28
C GLY A 121 -7.52 9.82 -0.93
N GLY A 122 -7.51 10.90 -0.15
CA GLY A 122 -7.13 12.24 -0.62
C GLY A 122 -5.68 12.32 -1.08
N VAL A 123 -4.75 11.76 -0.31
CA VAL A 123 -3.34 11.68 -0.69
C VAL A 123 -3.16 10.80 -1.95
N ALA A 124 -3.84 9.66 -2.01
CA ALA A 124 -3.77 8.78 -3.18
C ALA A 124 -4.30 9.47 -4.45
N LEU A 125 -5.38 10.23 -4.33
CA LEU A 125 -5.93 11.01 -5.44
C LEU A 125 -4.93 12.07 -5.93
N MET A 126 -4.29 12.78 -5.00
CA MET A 126 -3.26 13.77 -5.33
C MET A 126 -2.09 13.11 -6.05
N LEU A 127 -1.57 12.00 -5.54
CA LEU A 127 -0.47 11.27 -6.17
C LEU A 127 -0.85 10.72 -7.57
N MET A 128 -2.10 10.30 -7.74
CA MET A 128 -2.59 9.82 -9.03
C MET A 128 -2.62 10.94 -10.08
N ILE A 129 -3.05 12.14 -9.69
CA ILE A 129 -3.10 13.31 -10.59
C ILE A 129 -1.68 13.80 -10.92
N ASP A 130 -0.76 13.73 -9.98
CA ASP A 130 0.63 14.18 -10.13
C ASP A 130 1.52 13.15 -10.87
N SER A 131 1.00 11.96 -11.14
CA SER A 131 1.76 10.93 -11.85
C SER A 131 2.05 11.31 -13.29
N ALA A 132 3.26 11.01 -13.76
CA ALA A 132 3.69 11.27 -15.14
C ALA A 132 2.83 10.59 -16.22
N TYR A 133 2.00 9.61 -15.82
CA TYR A 133 1.09 8.93 -16.73
C TYR A 133 -0.11 9.77 -17.18
N LEU A 134 -0.51 10.78 -16.37
CA LEU A 134 -1.63 11.68 -16.67
C LEU A 134 -1.17 13.06 -17.19
N ASN A 135 0.11 13.40 -17.01
CA ASN A 135 0.75 14.62 -17.50
C ASN A 135 1.66 14.30 -18.71
#